data_7ed4a45ec8066cbf303bb6227c4a1b63
#
_entry.id   7ed4a45ec8066cbf303bb6227c4a1b63
#
_cell.length_a   1.000
_cell.length_b   1.000
_cell.length_c   1.000
_cell.angle_alpha   90.00
_cell.angle_beta   90.00
_cell.angle_gamma   90.00
#
_symmetry.space_group_name_H-M   'P 1'
#
loop_
_entity.id
_entity.type
_entity.pdbx_description
1 polymer ?
#
loop_
_entity_poly.entity_id
_entity_poly.type
_entity_poly.pdbx_seq_one_letter_code
_entity_poly.pdbx_strand_id
1 'polypeptide(L)'
;MSRPTVVLVHGAWADGTSWGPVITDLHQAGIPVIAAPIPLTTLDDDVDAVKRTIDRTEGPVVLAGHAYAGGVIGATSHPRIKALVYVVALAPDEGETVADVFYRDPPHPQAPELKPDDNGWIWLPHNAFPEAFAQHATADDHALLAAVQRPINVPCIQKPVPRPGWKEIPTWFLIAEEDRMINPDTQRFMAERIGARTHTHTVDPAPLISRPEVVTAILSEAVQSVATT
;
A
#
# COMPACT_ATOMS: atom_id res chain seq x y z
N MET A 1 5.06 23.38 -16.02
CA MET A 1 4.76 21.96 -15.91
C MET A 1 3.68 21.78 -14.85
N SER A 2 2.68 20.91 -15.05
CA SER A 2 1.66 20.63 -14.03
C SER A 2 2.32 19.93 -12.82
N ARG A 3 1.85 20.29 -11.60
CA ARG A 3 2.34 19.63 -10.37
C ARG A 3 2.00 18.14 -10.40
N PRO A 4 2.91 17.26 -9.89
CA PRO A 4 2.58 15.85 -9.75
C PRO A 4 1.39 15.64 -8.80
N THR A 5 0.51 14.71 -9.13
CA THR A 5 -0.60 14.28 -8.25
C THR A 5 -0.21 12.98 -7.56
N VAL A 6 -0.43 12.88 -6.25
CA VAL A 6 -0.29 11.63 -5.50
C VAL A 6 -1.59 10.84 -5.60
N VAL A 7 -1.51 9.60 -6.10
CA VAL A 7 -2.62 8.65 -6.11
C VAL A 7 -2.34 7.59 -5.05
N LEU A 8 -3.21 7.52 -4.04
CA LEU A 8 -3.08 6.63 -2.88
C LEU A 8 -3.97 5.40 -3.05
N VAL A 9 -3.42 4.22 -2.78
CA VAL A 9 -4.14 2.94 -2.90
C VAL A 9 -4.09 2.23 -1.55
N HIS A 10 -5.26 1.97 -0.96
CA HIS A 10 -5.38 1.29 0.34
C HIS A 10 -5.11 -0.22 0.23
N GLY A 11 -4.74 -0.86 1.34
CA GLY A 11 -4.56 -2.30 1.44
C GLY A 11 -5.85 -3.06 1.69
N ALA A 12 -5.71 -4.36 1.95
CA ALA A 12 -6.79 -5.19 2.48
C ALA A 12 -7.24 -4.67 3.85
N TRP A 13 -8.48 -4.93 4.21
CA TRP A 13 -9.11 -4.56 5.50
C TRP A 13 -9.11 -3.07 5.79
N ALA A 14 -8.99 -2.25 4.75
CA ALA A 14 -8.98 -0.81 4.83
C ALA A 14 -9.78 -0.21 3.68
N ASP A 15 -9.98 1.08 3.70
CA ASP A 15 -10.51 1.88 2.60
C ASP A 15 -9.75 3.22 2.50
N GLY A 16 -10.24 4.14 1.68
CA GLY A 16 -9.61 5.45 1.49
C GLY A 16 -9.47 6.28 2.77
N THR A 17 -10.25 6.02 3.81
CA THR A 17 -10.19 6.76 5.08
C THR A 17 -8.91 6.48 5.86
N SER A 18 -8.29 5.32 5.66
CA SER A 18 -7.00 4.98 6.26
C SER A 18 -5.88 5.95 5.88
N TRP A 19 -6.00 6.63 4.73
CA TRP A 19 -5.09 7.65 4.27
C TRP A 19 -5.42 9.07 4.78
N GLY A 20 -6.48 9.23 5.60
CA GLY A 20 -7.00 10.53 6.03
C GLY A 20 -5.94 11.50 6.56
N PRO A 21 -5.11 11.11 7.55
CA PRO A 21 -4.04 11.98 8.07
C PRO A 21 -3.04 12.37 6.98
N VAL A 22 -2.58 11.44 6.17
CA VAL A 22 -1.62 11.68 5.07
C VAL A 22 -2.23 12.61 4.00
N ILE A 23 -3.51 12.42 3.65
CA ILE A 23 -4.22 13.31 2.72
C ILE A 23 -4.25 14.74 3.27
N THR A 24 -4.52 14.89 4.57
CA THR A 24 -4.54 16.21 5.22
C THR A 24 -3.17 16.89 5.14
N ASP A 25 -2.10 16.17 5.45
CA ASP A 25 -0.74 16.69 5.42
C ASP A 25 -0.31 17.11 3.99
N LEU A 26 -0.57 16.24 2.99
CA LEU A 26 -0.28 16.54 1.60
C LEU A 26 -1.08 17.75 1.09
N HIS A 27 -2.35 17.85 1.48
CA HIS A 27 -3.19 19.00 1.14
C HIS A 27 -2.63 20.32 1.74
N GLN A 28 -2.21 20.30 3.01
CA GLN A 28 -1.59 21.46 3.68
C GLN A 28 -0.26 21.84 3.01
N ALA A 29 0.49 20.86 2.49
CA ALA A 29 1.71 21.10 1.70
C ALA A 29 1.42 21.57 0.26
N GLY A 30 0.13 21.69 -0.14
CA GLY A 30 -0.28 22.08 -1.49
C GLY A 30 0.02 21.02 -2.55
N ILE A 31 0.12 19.74 -2.18
CA ILE A 31 0.32 18.62 -3.08
C ILE A 31 -1.05 18.04 -3.46
N PRO A 32 -1.41 18.01 -4.75
CA PRO A 32 -2.65 17.36 -5.19
C PRO A 32 -2.66 15.87 -4.85
N VAL A 33 -3.76 15.39 -4.26
CA VAL A 33 -3.88 14.01 -3.78
C VAL A 33 -5.28 13.45 -4.04
N ILE A 34 -5.37 12.18 -4.38
CA ILE A 34 -6.62 11.44 -4.53
C ILE A 34 -6.43 9.98 -4.10
N ALA A 35 -7.40 9.41 -3.37
CA ALA A 35 -7.42 8.00 -3.03
C ALA A 35 -8.23 7.19 -4.07
N ALA A 36 -7.66 6.08 -4.54
CA ALA A 36 -8.33 5.18 -5.46
C ALA A 36 -9.24 4.20 -4.69
N PRO A 37 -10.53 4.10 -5.04
CA PRO A 37 -11.48 3.21 -4.38
C PRO A 37 -11.40 1.80 -4.98
N ILE A 38 -10.39 1.02 -4.63
CA ILE A 38 -10.25 -0.35 -5.11
C ILE A 38 -11.30 -1.28 -4.46
N PRO A 39 -11.92 -2.21 -5.23
CA PRO A 39 -12.99 -3.04 -4.75
C PRO A 39 -12.55 -4.26 -3.92
N LEU A 40 -11.27 -4.71 -4.04
CA LEU A 40 -10.74 -5.93 -3.41
C LEU A 40 -11.45 -7.23 -3.83
N THR A 41 -11.97 -7.28 -5.07
CA THR A 41 -12.63 -8.44 -5.68
C THR A 41 -11.69 -9.31 -6.48
N THR A 42 -10.90 -8.70 -7.36
CA THR A 42 -9.80 -9.32 -8.10
C THR A 42 -8.66 -8.33 -8.29
N LEU A 43 -7.45 -8.81 -8.56
CA LEU A 43 -6.31 -7.93 -8.87
C LEU A 43 -6.61 -7.03 -10.09
N ASP A 44 -7.29 -7.56 -11.11
CA ASP A 44 -7.63 -6.78 -12.31
C ASP A 44 -8.63 -5.67 -12.03
N ASP A 45 -9.67 -5.94 -11.24
CA ASP A 45 -10.65 -4.92 -10.85
C ASP A 45 -9.98 -3.78 -10.07
N ASP A 46 -9.02 -4.13 -9.19
CA ASP A 46 -8.26 -3.17 -8.40
C ASP A 46 -7.34 -2.32 -9.31
N VAL A 47 -6.60 -2.95 -10.22
CA VAL A 47 -5.77 -2.26 -11.22
C VAL A 47 -6.61 -1.32 -12.09
N ASP A 48 -7.79 -1.76 -12.54
CA ASP A 48 -8.67 -0.93 -13.35
C ASP A 48 -9.28 0.23 -12.56
N ALA A 49 -9.56 0.06 -11.26
CA ALA A 49 -9.98 1.16 -10.39
C ALA A 49 -8.87 2.21 -10.24
N VAL A 50 -7.61 1.78 -10.10
CA VAL A 50 -6.46 2.69 -10.05
C VAL A 50 -6.29 3.44 -11.38
N LYS A 51 -6.37 2.76 -12.53
CA LYS A 51 -6.28 3.41 -13.85
C LYS A 51 -7.36 4.47 -14.02
N ARG A 52 -8.64 4.14 -13.72
CA ARG A 52 -9.75 5.11 -13.77
C ARG A 52 -9.51 6.30 -12.85
N THR A 53 -8.87 6.10 -11.70
CA THR A 53 -8.52 7.20 -10.79
C THR A 53 -7.42 8.08 -11.39
N ILE A 54 -6.39 7.48 -11.98
CA ILE A 54 -5.32 8.20 -12.68
C ILE A 54 -5.89 9.02 -13.84
N ASP A 55 -6.84 8.47 -14.60
CA ASP A 55 -7.48 9.19 -15.72
C ASP A 55 -8.21 10.48 -15.32
N ARG A 56 -8.61 10.60 -14.06
CA ARG A 56 -9.21 11.81 -13.48
C ARG A 56 -8.20 12.88 -13.06
N THR A 57 -6.90 12.55 -13.06
CA THR A 57 -5.82 13.49 -12.71
C THR A 57 -5.26 14.19 -13.95
N GLU A 58 -4.50 15.25 -13.73
CA GLU A 58 -3.72 15.92 -14.78
C GLU A 58 -2.23 15.84 -14.47
N GLY A 59 -1.39 15.72 -15.52
CA GLY A 59 0.06 15.69 -15.39
C GLY A 59 0.64 14.39 -14.83
N PRO A 60 1.88 14.44 -14.29
CA PRO A 60 2.57 13.27 -13.78
C PRO A 60 1.95 12.77 -12.47
N VAL A 61 2.09 11.46 -12.22
CA VAL A 61 1.53 10.77 -11.05
C VAL A 61 2.62 10.11 -10.23
N VAL A 62 2.59 10.32 -8.93
CA VAL A 62 3.24 9.50 -7.92
C VAL A 62 2.19 8.51 -7.41
N LEU A 63 2.37 7.23 -7.71
CA LEU A 63 1.42 6.18 -7.32
C LEU A 63 1.92 5.47 -6.08
N ALA A 64 1.14 5.51 -4.99
CA ALA A 64 1.51 4.94 -3.71
C ALA A 64 0.54 3.85 -3.26
N GLY A 65 1.06 2.74 -2.76
CA GLY A 65 0.28 1.60 -2.29
C GLY A 65 0.69 1.15 -0.90
N HIS A 66 -0.31 0.83 -0.05
CA HIS A 66 -0.13 0.25 1.27
C HIS A 66 -0.39 -1.25 1.25
N ALA A 67 0.46 -2.04 1.90
CA ALA A 67 0.31 -3.49 2.09
C ALA A 67 0.00 -4.25 0.77
N TYR A 68 -1.17 -4.89 0.66
CA TYR A 68 -1.65 -5.57 -0.55
C TYR A 68 -1.55 -4.70 -1.81
N ALA A 69 -1.84 -3.41 -1.68
CA ALA A 69 -1.85 -2.50 -2.82
C ALA A 69 -0.48 -2.33 -3.51
N GLY A 70 0.61 -2.79 -2.89
CA GLY A 70 1.90 -2.87 -3.56
C GLY A 70 1.87 -3.75 -4.82
N GLY A 71 1.18 -4.90 -4.77
CA GLY A 71 0.92 -5.74 -5.94
C GLY A 71 0.08 -5.01 -6.99
N VAL A 72 -0.93 -4.24 -6.56
CA VAL A 72 -1.80 -3.46 -7.46
C VAL A 72 -1.02 -2.36 -8.18
N ILE A 73 -0.25 -1.53 -7.45
CA ILE A 73 0.53 -0.44 -8.06
C ILE A 73 1.63 -0.97 -8.96
N GLY A 74 2.26 -2.10 -8.59
CA GLY A 74 3.24 -2.77 -9.43
C GLY A 74 2.65 -3.27 -10.76
N ALA A 75 1.44 -3.81 -10.72
CA ALA A 75 0.72 -4.31 -11.89
C ALA A 75 0.06 -3.19 -12.74
N THR A 76 -0.04 -1.96 -12.22
CA THR A 76 -0.67 -0.86 -12.92
C THR A 76 0.29 -0.22 -13.93
N SER A 77 -0.02 -0.32 -15.21
CA SER A 77 0.69 0.40 -16.28
C SER A 77 -0.10 1.60 -16.75
N HIS A 78 0.51 2.80 -16.69
CA HIS A 78 -0.07 4.04 -17.19
C HIS A 78 1.02 5.06 -17.52
N PRO A 79 0.97 5.82 -18.64
CA PRO A 79 2.07 6.70 -19.08
C PRO A 79 2.32 7.89 -18.14
N ARG A 80 1.35 8.27 -17.32
CA ARG A 80 1.49 9.34 -16.32
C ARG A 80 2.19 8.91 -15.04
N ILE A 81 2.33 7.62 -14.74
CA ILE A 81 3.05 7.15 -13.56
C ILE A 81 4.55 7.45 -13.75
N LYS A 82 5.13 8.24 -12.84
CA LYS A 82 6.53 8.65 -12.86
C LYS A 82 7.30 8.22 -11.63
N ALA A 83 6.61 7.81 -10.57
CA ALA A 83 7.19 7.25 -9.36
C ALA A 83 6.23 6.24 -8.72
N LEU A 84 6.80 5.22 -8.08
CA LEU A 84 6.08 4.26 -7.25
C LEU A 84 6.54 4.40 -5.80
N VAL A 85 5.60 4.37 -4.86
CA VAL A 85 5.90 4.41 -3.42
C VAL A 85 5.21 3.24 -2.72
N TYR A 86 6.02 2.33 -2.21
CA TYR A 86 5.59 1.16 -1.45
C TYR A 86 5.61 1.51 0.04
N VAL A 87 4.45 1.66 0.64
CA VAL A 87 4.30 1.95 2.07
C VAL A 87 3.99 0.65 2.79
N VAL A 88 5.01 0.04 3.42
CA VAL A 88 4.87 -1.25 4.12
C VAL A 88 4.15 -2.27 3.21
N ALA A 89 4.59 -2.41 1.96
CA ALA A 89 3.79 -3.01 0.91
C ALA A 89 4.46 -4.22 0.26
N LEU A 90 3.65 -5.08 -0.35
CA LEU A 90 4.09 -6.28 -1.05
C LEU A 90 4.49 -5.97 -2.49
N ALA A 91 5.68 -6.39 -2.90
CA ALA A 91 6.25 -6.13 -4.22
C ALA A 91 6.59 -7.44 -4.97
N PRO A 92 5.58 -8.17 -5.46
CA PRO A 92 5.81 -9.38 -6.23
C PRO A 92 6.51 -9.08 -7.55
N ASP A 93 7.33 -10.04 -8.02
CA ASP A 93 7.95 -10.01 -9.34
C ASP A 93 7.01 -10.64 -10.39
N GLU A 94 7.35 -10.50 -11.67
CA GLU A 94 6.62 -11.08 -12.78
C GLU A 94 6.40 -12.59 -12.61
N GLY A 95 5.14 -12.99 -12.63
CA GLY A 95 4.73 -14.39 -12.43
C GLY A 95 4.54 -14.80 -10.96
N GLU A 96 5.00 -14.01 -9.99
CA GLU A 96 4.69 -14.22 -8.57
C GLU A 96 3.28 -13.71 -8.25
N THR A 97 2.72 -14.25 -7.19
CA THR A 97 1.48 -13.74 -6.58
C THR A 97 1.78 -12.88 -5.34
N VAL A 98 0.82 -12.09 -4.91
CA VAL A 98 0.92 -11.36 -3.63
C VAL A 98 1.07 -12.35 -2.47
N ALA A 99 0.39 -13.50 -2.53
CA ALA A 99 0.50 -14.54 -1.51
C ALA A 99 1.91 -15.15 -1.43
N ASP A 100 2.59 -15.37 -2.56
CA ASP A 100 3.95 -15.92 -2.58
C ASP A 100 4.92 -15.06 -1.79
N VAL A 101 4.86 -13.73 -1.96
CA VAL A 101 5.75 -12.83 -1.21
C VAL A 101 5.29 -12.60 0.22
N PHE A 102 3.98 -12.62 0.50
CA PHE A 102 3.45 -12.47 1.86
C PHE A 102 3.86 -13.63 2.77
N TYR A 103 3.83 -14.86 2.26
CA TYR A 103 4.18 -16.07 3.00
C TYR A 103 5.64 -16.51 2.83
N ARG A 104 6.51 -15.65 2.27
CA ARG A 104 7.92 -15.95 2.06
C ARG A 104 8.66 -16.29 3.35
N ASP A 105 8.46 -15.50 4.39
CA ASP A 105 9.07 -15.67 5.70
C ASP A 105 8.01 -16.06 6.75
N PRO A 106 8.40 -16.72 7.86
CA PRO A 106 7.45 -17.10 8.89
C PRO A 106 6.67 -15.91 9.43
N PRO A 107 5.37 -16.08 9.72
CA PRO A 107 4.55 -15.01 10.27
C PRO A 107 5.03 -14.61 11.67
N HIS A 108 4.76 -13.36 12.05
CA HIS A 108 4.99 -12.90 13.41
C HIS A 108 4.15 -13.72 14.40
N PRO A 109 4.63 -14.02 15.63
CA PRO A 109 3.87 -14.81 16.62
C PRO A 109 2.50 -14.23 16.99
N GLN A 110 2.31 -12.90 16.82
CA GLN A 110 1.05 -12.20 17.06
C GLN A 110 0.24 -11.96 15.76
N ALA A 111 0.71 -12.45 14.61
CA ALA A 111 -0.04 -12.35 13.37
C ALA A 111 -1.38 -13.11 13.50
N PRO A 112 -2.50 -12.55 13.03
CA PRO A 112 -3.78 -13.24 13.05
C PRO A 112 -3.80 -14.41 12.06
N GLU A 113 -4.59 -15.41 12.35
CA GLU A 113 -4.90 -16.44 11.37
C GLU A 113 -5.87 -15.86 10.32
N LEU A 114 -5.45 -15.89 9.06
CA LEU A 114 -6.22 -15.38 7.92
C LEU A 114 -6.80 -16.55 7.13
N LYS A 115 -8.12 -16.73 7.24
CA LYS A 115 -8.84 -17.79 6.52
C LYS A 115 -9.95 -17.20 5.66
N PRO A 116 -10.10 -17.65 4.40
CA PRO A 116 -11.25 -17.28 3.60
C PRO A 116 -12.53 -17.94 4.15
N ASP A 117 -13.65 -17.23 4.02
CA ASP A 117 -14.98 -17.80 4.19
C ASP A 117 -15.38 -18.66 2.97
N ASP A 118 -16.60 -19.23 3.00
CA ASP A 118 -17.11 -20.10 1.94
C ASP A 118 -17.23 -19.41 0.57
N ASN A 119 -17.18 -18.09 0.53
CA ASN A 119 -17.22 -17.26 -0.69
C ASN A 119 -15.85 -16.70 -1.08
N GLY A 120 -14.79 -17.08 -0.38
CA GLY A 120 -13.42 -16.67 -0.66
C GLY A 120 -13.05 -15.31 -0.09
N TRP A 121 -13.86 -14.71 0.81
CA TRP A 121 -13.54 -13.44 1.46
C TRP A 121 -12.76 -13.65 2.75
N ILE A 122 -11.69 -12.90 2.90
CA ILE A 122 -10.83 -12.91 4.08
C ILE A 122 -11.10 -11.63 4.87
N TRP A 123 -11.62 -11.80 6.08
CA TRP A 123 -11.86 -10.74 7.06
C TRP A 123 -10.75 -10.70 8.09
N LEU A 124 -10.39 -9.50 8.54
CA LEU A 124 -9.48 -9.35 9.67
C LEU A 124 -10.28 -9.47 10.98
N PRO A 125 -9.88 -10.36 11.92
CA PRO A 125 -10.51 -10.42 13.22
C PRO A 125 -10.41 -9.08 13.97
N HIS A 126 -11.46 -8.69 14.70
CA HIS A 126 -11.52 -7.37 15.36
C HIS A 126 -10.35 -7.12 16.32
N ASN A 127 -9.93 -8.14 17.07
CA ASN A 127 -8.79 -8.05 17.98
C ASN A 127 -7.44 -7.88 17.26
N ALA A 128 -7.34 -8.25 15.99
CA ALA A 128 -6.11 -8.09 15.23
C ALA A 128 -5.78 -6.62 14.92
N PHE A 129 -6.77 -5.71 14.92
CA PHE A 129 -6.48 -4.28 14.71
C PHE A 129 -5.55 -3.73 15.79
N PRO A 130 -5.85 -3.83 17.12
CA PRO A 130 -4.93 -3.38 18.16
C PRO A 130 -3.73 -4.31 18.39
N GLU A 131 -3.82 -5.60 18.04
CA GLU A 131 -2.74 -6.55 18.36
C GLU A 131 -1.66 -6.65 17.28
N ALA A 132 -2.02 -6.47 15.99
CA ALA A 132 -1.11 -6.74 14.89
C ALA A 132 -1.17 -5.76 13.72
N PHE A 133 -2.34 -5.18 13.40
CA PHE A 133 -2.53 -4.37 12.19
C PHE A 133 -2.13 -2.91 12.38
N ALA A 134 -2.48 -2.31 13.54
CA ALA A 134 -2.25 -0.91 13.86
C ALA A 134 -2.00 -0.73 15.37
N GLN A 135 -1.05 -1.49 15.93
CA GLN A 135 -0.84 -1.59 17.38
C GLN A 135 -0.45 -0.26 18.05
N HIS A 136 -0.01 0.73 17.29
CA HIS A 136 0.33 2.07 17.81
C HIS A 136 -0.77 3.12 17.58
N ALA A 137 -1.87 2.74 16.93
CA ALA A 137 -3.02 3.62 16.73
C ALA A 137 -3.86 3.75 18.01
N THR A 138 -4.77 4.71 18.05
CA THR A 138 -5.67 4.93 19.19
C THR A 138 -6.84 3.93 19.22
N ALA A 139 -7.53 3.83 20.34
CA ALA A 139 -8.72 2.98 20.45
C ALA A 139 -9.84 3.44 19.48
N ASP A 140 -9.97 4.73 19.23
CA ASP A 140 -10.94 5.28 18.28
C ASP A 140 -10.55 4.91 16.83
N ASP A 141 -9.26 4.94 16.49
CA ASP A 141 -8.78 4.47 15.20
C ASP A 141 -9.05 2.98 15.00
N HIS A 142 -8.81 2.14 16.03
CA HIS A 142 -9.13 0.71 15.95
C HIS A 142 -10.61 0.46 15.72
N ALA A 143 -11.49 1.21 16.42
CA ALA A 143 -12.94 1.11 16.25
C ALA A 143 -13.35 1.52 14.82
N LEU A 144 -12.80 2.61 14.31
CA LEU A 144 -13.05 3.07 12.94
C LEU A 144 -12.58 2.05 11.91
N LEU A 145 -11.32 1.59 11.99
CA LEU A 145 -10.75 0.61 11.08
C LEU A 145 -11.58 -0.68 11.03
N ALA A 146 -11.98 -1.20 12.20
CA ALA A 146 -12.79 -2.40 12.27
C ALA A 146 -14.19 -2.20 11.66
N ALA A 147 -14.77 -1.00 11.82
CA ALA A 147 -16.10 -0.69 11.30
C ALA A 147 -16.15 -0.50 9.79
N VAL A 148 -15.09 0.06 9.18
CA VAL A 148 -15.02 0.37 7.75
C VAL A 148 -14.24 -0.67 6.95
N GLN A 149 -13.71 -1.71 7.59
CA GLN A 149 -12.87 -2.69 6.91
C GLN A 149 -13.55 -3.27 5.68
N ARG A 150 -12.77 -3.41 4.63
CA ARG A 150 -13.18 -4.10 3.40
C ARG A 150 -12.45 -5.45 3.34
N PRO A 151 -13.17 -6.57 3.33
CA PRO A 151 -12.53 -7.87 3.18
C PRO A 151 -11.85 -7.98 1.82
N ILE A 152 -10.80 -8.78 1.73
CA ILE A 152 -10.14 -9.09 0.46
C ILE A 152 -10.57 -10.45 -0.04
N ASN A 153 -10.84 -10.57 -1.33
CA ASN A 153 -11.15 -11.85 -1.95
C ASN A 153 -9.88 -12.58 -2.39
N VAL A 154 -9.86 -13.91 -2.27
CA VAL A 154 -8.73 -14.78 -2.63
C VAL A 154 -8.15 -14.51 -4.03
N PRO A 155 -8.93 -14.27 -5.11
CA PRO A 155 -8.41 -13.90 -6.42
C PRO A 155 -7.49 -12.68 -6.45
N CYS A 156 -7.60 -11.75 -5.49
CA CYS A 156 -6.70 -10.60 -5.39
C CYS A 156 -5.26 -11.03 -5.11
N ILE A 157 -5.07 -12.05 -4.29
CA ILE A 157 -3.75 -12.43 -3.77
C ILE A 157 -3.15 -13.66 -4.46
N GLN A 158 -3.95 -14.42 -5.20
CA GLN A 158 -3.52 -15.65 -5.90
C GLN A 158 -3.27 -15.46 -7.40
N LYS A 159 -3.59 -14.30 -7.96
CA LYS A 159 -3.33 -14.02 -9.36
C LYS A 159 -1.86 -13.65 -9.55
N PRO A 160 -1.11 -14.32 -10.47
CA PRO A 160 0.23 -13.90 -10.84
C PRO A 160 0.23 -12.48 -11.40
N VAL A 161 1.16 -11.64 -10.93
CA VAL A 161 1.28 -10.27 -11.43
C VAL A 161 1.97 -10.25 -12.81
N PRO A 162 1.58 -9.31 -13.69
CA PRO A 162 2.32 -9.06 -14.93
C PRO A 162 3.68 -8.43 -14.61
N ARG A 163 4.51 -8.20 -15.67
CA ARG A 163 5.77 -7.46 -15.52
C ARG A 163 5.53 -6.15 -14.71
N PRO A 164 6.09 -6.04 -13.51
CA PRO A 164 5.76 -4.92 -12.63
C PRO A 164 6.49 -3.64 -13.02
N GLY A 165 5.81 -2.51 -12.80
CA GLY A 165 6.30 -1.17 -13.15
C GLY A 165 7.60 -0.76 -12.45
N TRP A 166 7.90 -1.31 -11.28
CA TRP A 166 9.14 -1.01 -10.55
C TRP A 166 10.43 -1.45 -11.30
N LYS A 167 10.31 -2.29 -12.34
CA LYS A 167 11.44 -2.64 -13.21
C LYS A 167 11.91 -1.46 -14.09
N GLU A 168 11.10 -0.41 -14.24
CA GLU A 168 11.37 0.72 -15.13
C GLU A 168 11.13 2.09 -14.48
N ILE A 169 10.32 2.15 -13.42
CA ILE A 169 9.91 3.39 -12.77
C ILE A 169 10.68 3.57 -11.46
N PRO A 170 11.22 4.78 -11.18
CA PRO A 170 11.85 5.09 -9.90
C PRO A 170 10.93 4.74 -8.72
N THR A 171 11.46 4.03 -7.74
CA THR A 171 10.69 3.43 -6.67
C THR A 171 11.24 3.79 -5.29
N TRP A 172 10.34 4.07 -4.35
CA TRP A 172 10.58 4.27 -2.92
C TRP A 172 9.92 3.16 -2.11
N PHE A 173 10.51 2.80 -0.98
CA PHE A 173 9.99 1.78 -0.09
C PHE A 173 10.12 2.20 1.37
N LEU A 174 9.01 2.19 2.11
CA LEU A 174 8.97 2.36 3.56
C LEU A 174 8.90 0.99 4.22
N ILE A 175 9.90 0.66 5.03
CA ILE A 175 9.97 -0.56 5.85
C ILE A 175 9.52 -0.24 7.27
N ALA A 176 8.60 -1.04 7.80
CA ALA A 176 8.14 -0.99 9.18
C ALA A 176 8.82 -2.09 10.00
N GLU A 177 9.66 -1.71 10.96
CA GLU A 177 10.41 -2.69 11.77
C GLU A 177 9.56 -3.41 12.81
N GLU A 178 8.42 -2.85 13.19
CA GLU A 178 7.48 -3.45 14.13
C GLU A 178 6.24 -4.03 13.44
N ASP A 179 6.37 -4.37 12.14
CA ASP A 179 5.28 -4.98 11.39
C ASP A 179 5.01 -6.41 11.88
N ARG A 180 3.77 -6.63 12.33
CA ARG A 180 3.29 -7.95 12.79
C ARG A 180 2.42 -8.66 11.73
N MET A 181 2.21 -8.01 10.57
CA MET A 181 1.45 -8.55 9.43
C MET A 181 2.38 -9.04 8.32
N ILE A 182 3.26 -8.17 7.80
CA ILE A 182 4.24 -8.48 6.78
C ILE A 182 5.62 -8.52 7.44
N ASN A 183 6.23 -9.71 7.49
CA ASN A 183 7.53 -9.87 8.15
C ASN A 183 8.54 -8.79 7.66
N PRO A 184 9.22 -8.05 8.56
CA PRO A 184 10.20 -7.03 8.18
C PRO A 184 11.34 -7.56 7.30
N ASP A 185 11.75 -8.83 7.44
CA ASP A 185 12.76 -9.43 6.56
C ASP A 185 12.23 -9.63 5.13
N THR A 186 10.95 -9.97 4.98
CA THR A 186 10.28 -9.97 3.68
C THR A 186 10.26 -8.56 3.06
N GLN A 187 9.99 -7.51 3.85
CA GLN A 187 10.01 -6.13 3.37
C GLN A 187 11.42 -5.71 2.92
N ARG A 188 12.46 -6.05 3.69
CA ARG A 188 13.87 -5.78 3.31
C ARG A 188 14.25 -6.49 2.02
N PHE A 189 13.90 -7.77 1.90
CA PHE A 189 14.12 -8.55 0.68
C PHE A 189 13.45 -7.90 -0.53
N MET A 190 12.18 -7.50 -0.42
CA MET A 190 11.48 -6.85 -1.53
C MET A 190 12.10 -5.50 -1.89
N ALA A 191 12.40 -4.65 -0.90
CA ALA A 191 12.98 -3.33 -1.13
C ALA A 191 14.34 -3.41 -1.83
N GLU A 192 15.20 -4.38 -1.44
CA GLU A 192 16.48 -4.64 -2.08
C GLU A 192 16.31 -5.14 -3.52
N ARG A 193 15.43 -6.16 -3.70
CA ARG A 193 15.17 -6.76 -5.02
C ARG A 193 14.70 -5.76 -6.07
N ILE A 194 13.84 -4.83 -5.68
CA ILE A 194 13.30 -3.82 -6.59
C ILE A 194 14.19 -2.57 -6.73
N GLY A 195 15.33 -2.53 -6.03
CA GLY A 195 16.27 -1.40 -6.08
C GLY A 195 15.68 -0.08 -5.59
N ALA A 196 14.77 -0.14 -4.61
CA ALA A 196 14.06 1.03 -4.11
C ALA A 196 14.96 1.96 -3.28
N ARG A 197 14.65 3.27 -3.28
CA ARG A 197 15.11 4.18 -2.25
C ARG A 197 14.38 3.85 -0.96
N THR A 198 15.10 3.29 0.01
CA THR A 198 14.52 2.67 1.19
C THR A 198 14.59 3.58 2.41
N HIS A 199 13.48 3.70 3.11
CA HIS A 199 13.36 4.34 4.42
C HIS A 199 12.91 3.29 5.44
N THR A 200 13.64 3.15 6.55
CA THR A 200 13.33 2.18 7.60
C THR A 200 12.97 2.91 8.88
N HIS A 201 11.82 2.56 9.45
CA HIS A 201 11.31 3.20 10.67
C HIS A 201 10.77 2.18 11.65
N THR A 202 10.90 2.48 12.94
CA THR A 202 10.29 1.74 14.05
C THR A 202 8.80 2.13 14.15
N VAL A 203 8.00 1.56 13.25
CA VAL A 203 6.56 1.81 13.13
C VAL A 203 5.81 0.49 12.93
N ASP A 204 4.51 0.52 13.18
CA ASP A 204 3.58 -0.60 12.97
C ASP A 204 3.17 -0.76 11.48
N PRO A 205 2.36 -1.78 11.12
CA PRO A 205 1.93 -2.02 9.74
C PRO A 205 1.07 -0.90 9.13
N ALA A 206 0.50 -0.01 9.95
CA ALA A 206 -0.37 1.07 9.49
C ALA A 206 0.20 2.47 9.78
N PRO A 207 1.44 2.79 9.35
CA PRO A 207 2.07 4.10 9.65
C PRO A 207 1.30 5.27 9.06
N LEU A 208 0.49 5.05 8.02
CA LEU A 208 -0.39 6.08 7.44
C LEU A 208 -1.43 6.60 8.47
N ILE A 209 -1.66 5.85 9.55
CA ILE A 209 -2.55 6.22 10.66
C ILE A 209 -1.74 6.60 11.89
N SER A 210 -0.84 5.71 12.35
CA SER A 210 -0.12 5.85 13.61
C SER A 210 1.04 6.87 13.55
N ARG A 211 1.66 7.04 12.38
CA ARG A 211 2.85 7.91 12.14
C ARG A 211 2.79 8.54 10.74
N PRO A 212 1.71 9.30 10.41
CA PRO A 212 1.47 9.83 9.06
C PRO A 212 2.60 10.72 8.55
N GLU A 213 3.33 11.42 9.43
CA GLU A 213 4.45 12.27 9.06
C GLU A 213 5.59 11.49 8.37
N VAL A 214 5.81 10.24 8.76
CA VAL A 214 6.83 9.38 8.13
C VAL A 214 6.42 9.04 6.69
N VAL A 215 5.15 8.76 6.48
CA VAL A 215 4.60 8.45 5.15
C VAL A 215 4.57 9.71 4.28
N THR A 216 4.15 10.85 4.84
CA THR A 216 4.12 12.12 4.12
C THR A 216 5.52 12.56 3.67
N ALA A 217 6.56 12.28 4.46
CA ALA A 217 7.94 12.60 4.11
C ALA A 217 8.41 11.83 2.86
N ILE A 218 8.21 10.52 2.80
CA ILE A 218 8.62 9.70 1.63
C ILE A 218 7.82 10.05 0.38
N LEU A 219 6.52 10.35 0.52
CA LEU A 219 5.68 10.80 -0.60
C LEU A 219 6.14 12.16 -1.13
N SER A 220 6.50 13.09 -0.24
CA SER A 220 7.03 14.41 -0.62
C SER A 220 8.36 14.30 -1.36
N GLU A 221 9.26 13.40 -0.94
CA GLU A 221 10.52 13.13 -1.64
C GLU A 221 10.25 12.63 -3.07
N ALA A 222 9.33 11.67 -3.23
CA ALA A 222 8.97 11.16 -4.54
C ALA A 222 8.36 12.25 -5.44
N VAL A 223 7.47 13.10 -4.90
CA VAL A 223 6.90 14.24 -5.61
C VAL A 223 7.97 15.22 -6.07
N GLN A 224 8.93 15.57 -5.22
CA GLN A 224 10.04 16.46 -5.57
C GLN A 224 10.90 15.88 -6.69
N SER A 225 11.20 14.60 -6.64
CA SER A 225 11.96 13.91 -7.69
C SER A 225 11.28 13.97 -9.05
N VAL A 226 9.95 13.83 -9.10
CA VAL A 226 9.16 13.92 -10.34
C VAL A 226 9.03 15.35 -10.86
N ALA A 227 8.98 16.34 -9.98
CA ALA A 227 8.82 17.75 -10.36
C ALA A 227 10.10 18.35 -10.99
N THR A 228 11.26 17.75 -10.75
CA THR A 228 12.57 18.20 -11.24
C THR A 228 13.01 17.54 -12.55
N THR A 229 12.26 16.56 -13.03
CA THR A 229 12.48 15.87 -14.31
C THR A 229 11.57 16.43 -15.41
#